data_0e3f65f9e9c76abbd3b343ba1153bf4f
#
_entry.id   0e3f65f9e9c76abbd3b343ba1153bf4f
#
_cell.length_a   1.000
_cell.length_b   1.000
_cell.length_c   1.000
_cell.angle_alpha   90.00
_cell.angle_beta   90.00
_cell.angle_gamma   90.00
#
_symmetry.space_group_name_H-M   'P 1'
#
loop_
_entity.id
_entity.type
_entity.pdbx_description
1 polymer ?
#
loop_
_entity_poly.entity_id
_entity_poly.type
_entity_poly.pdbx_seq_one_letter_code
_entity_poly.pdbx_strand_id
1 'polypeptide(L)'
;MKNNSAFTLLEVMAAVCILAMFLVPLLGAVSGGMRAIEHARNLQVARQLAANKLEELKVWKIPEAEQQLDGDFSPQYPQYRYRIIFSKNPTLQLLEQQIAGLKTMEVELELSWFEGGQERTLQFQTILAK
;
A
#
# COMPACT_ATOMS: atom_id res chain seq x y z
N MET A 1 -61.30 -6.02 -28.66
CA MET A 1 -61.38 -6.02 -27.19
C MET A 1 -60.02 -5.62 -26.66
N LYS A 2 -59.85 -4.44 -26.07
CA LYS A 2 -58.65 -4.05 -25.36
C LYS A 2 -58.68 -4.69 -23.97
N ASN A 3 -57.90 -5.71 -23.73
CA ASN A 3 -57.70 -6.25 -22.42
C ASN A 3 -56.85 -5.22 -21.65
N ASN A 4 -57.49 -4.32 -20.92
CA ASN A 4 -56.83 -3.53 -19.90
C ASN A 4 -56.66 -4.45 -18.69
N SER A 5 -55.62 -5.24 -18.67
CA SER A 5 -55.17 -5.93 -17.46
C SER A 5 -54.56 -4.89 -16.53
N ALA A 6 -55.38 -4.42 -15.57
CA ALA A 6 -54.84 -3.61 -14.48
C ALA A 6 -53.93 -4.49 -13.60
N PHE A 7 -52.73 -4.04 -13.33
CA PHE A 7 -51.79 -4.72 -12.42
C PHE A 7 -52.46 -4.87 -11.04
N THR A 8 -52.39 -6.06 -10.48
CA THR A 8 -52.87 -6.30 -9.14
C THR A 8 -51.86 -5.75 -8.12
N LEU A 9 -52.33 -5.33 -6.96
CA LEU A 9 -51.47 -4.86 -5.88
C LEU A 9 -50.39 -5.91 -5.50
N LEU A 10 -50.78 -7.19 -5.53
CA LEU A 10 -49.91 -8.32 -5.26
C LEU A 10 -48.76 -8.42 -6.28
N GLU A 11 -49.03 -8.17 -7.54
CA GLU A 11 -48.04 -8.22 -8.62
C GLU A 11 -47.00 -7.10 -8.48
N VAL A 12 -47.46 -5.89 -8.09
CA VAL A 12 -46.56 -4.77 -7.78
C VAL A 12 -45.70 -5.07 -6.56
N MET A 13 -46.28 -5.63 -5.49
CA MET A 13 -45.52 -6.03 -4.31
C MET A 13 -44.48 -7.11 -4.62
N ALA A 14 -44.85 -8.12 -5.40
CA ALA A 14 -43.93 -9.16 -5.83
C ALA A 14 -42.76 -8.57 -6.66
N ALA A 15 -43.05 -7.67 -7.60
CA ALA A 15 -42.03 -7.01 -8.40
C ALA A 15 -41.04 -6.17 -7.55
N VAL A 16 -41.56 -5.43 -6.58
CA VAL A 16 -40.71 -4.64 -5.64
C VAL A 16 -39.86 -5.56 -4.77
N CYS A 17 -40.40 -6.68 -4.28
CA CYS A 17 -39.60 -7.66 -3.50
C CYS A 17 -38.48 -8.26 -4.35
N ILE A 18 -38.73 -8.63 -5.58
CA ILE A 18 -37.74 -9.17 -6.51
C ILE A 18 -36.66 -8.11 -6.76
N LEU A 19 -37.06 -6.87 -7.04
CA LEU A 19 -36.15 -5.77 -7.28
C LEU A 19 -35.24 -5.50 -6.08
N ALA A 20 -35.81 -5.53 -4.87
CA ALA A 20 -35.05 -5.35 -3.63
C ALA A 20 -34.01 -6.47 -3.39
N MET A 21 -34.38 -7.73 -3.73
CA MET A 21 -33.45 -8.87 -3.62
C MET A 21 -32.22 -8.74 -4.50
N PHE A 22 -32.30 -8.06 -5.64
CA PHE A 22 -31.16 -7.83 -6.52
C PHE A 22 -30.42 -6.52 -6.22
N LEU A 23 -31.12 -5.49 -5.76
CA LEU A 23 -30.53 -4.17 -5.53
C LEU A 23 -29.54 -4.18 -4.37
N VAL A 24 -29.86 -4.86 -3.27
CA VAL A 24 -29.02 -4.90 -2.08
C VAL A 24 -27.65 -5.55 -2.35
N PRO A 25 -27.54 -6.75 -2.93
CA PRO A 25 -26.25 -7.34 -3.27
C PRO A 25 -25.49 -6.55 -4.34
N LEU A 26 -26.18 -5.90 -5.27
CA LEU A 26 -25.54 -5.04 -6.27
C LEU A 26 -24.85 -3.85 -5.64
N LEU A 27 -25.50 -3.15 -4.70
CA LEU A 27 -24.88 -2.05 -3.94
C LEU A 27 -23.69 -2.52 -3.11
N GLY A 28 -23.78 -3.72 -2.52
CA GLY A 28 -22.65 -4.34 -1.81
C GLY A 28 -21.47 -4.62 -2.72
N ALA A 29 -21.71 -5.11 -3.92
CA ALA A 29 -20.66 -5.38 -4.91
C ALA A 29 -19.95 -4.09 -5.38
N VAL A 30 -20.71 -3.02 -5.61
CA VAL A 30 -20.17 -1.71 -6.01
C VAL A 30 -19.30 -1.13 -4.91
N SER A 31 -19.76 -1.16 -3.65
CA SER A 31 -18.98 -0.63 -2.51
C SER A 31 -17.71 -1.44 -2.25
N GLY A 32 -17.75 -2.75 -2.41
CA GLY A 32 -16.58 -3.63 -2.34
C GLY A 32 -15.58 -3.33 -3.45
N GLY A 33 -16.05 -3.12 -4.66
CA GLY A 33 -15.21 -2.73 -5.80
C GLY A 33 -14.49 -1.39 -5.59
N MET A 34 -15.17 -0.39 -5.05
CA MET A 34 -14.58 0.91 -4.74
C MET A 34 -13.45 0.80 -3.72
N ARG A 35 -13.62 0.01 -2.66
CA ARG A 35 -12.56 -0.25 -1.67
C ARG A 35 -11.35 -0.95 -2.28
N ALA A 36 -11.56 -1.89 -3.18
CA ALA A 36 -10.48 -2.58 -3.87
C ALA A 36 -9.67 -1.63 -4.76
N ILE A 37 -10.33 -0.71 -5.46
CA ILE A 37 -9.68 0.31 -6.30
C ILE A 37 -8.87 1.28 -5.42
N GLU A 38 -9.44 1.74 -4.31
CA GLU A 38 -8.75 2.62 -3.37
C GLU A 38 -7.49 1.94 -2.81
N HIS A 39 -7.60 0.68 -2.38
CA HIS A 39 -6.47 -0.11 -1.91
C HIS A 39 -5.38 -0.25 -2.97
N ALA A 40 -5.75 -0.61 -4.20
CA ALA A 40 -4.80 -0.75 -5.30
C ALA A 40 -4.08 0.57 -5.60
N ARG A 41 -4.79 1.68 -5.59
CA ARG A 41 -4.23 3.02 -5.79
C ARG A 41 -3.25 3.40 -4.67
N ASN A 42 -3.63 3.21 -3.43
CA ASN A 42 -2.78 3.52 -2.28
C ASN A 42 -1.50 2.68 -2.29
N LEU A 43 -1.63 1.39 -2.61
CA LEU A 43 -0.49 0.50 -2.75
C LEU A 43 0.45 0.92 -3.89
N GLN A 44 -0.09 1.37 -5.02
CA GLN A 44 0.70 1.86 -6.14
C GLN A 44 1.49 3.12 -5.76
N VAL A 45 0.85 4.08 -5.08
CA VAL A 45 1.51 5.29 -4.57
C VAL A 45 2.61 4.91 -3.58
N ALA A 46 2.32 4.02 -2.62
CA ALA A 46 3.30 3.55 -1.64
C ALA A 46 4.53 2.94 -2.30
N ARG A 47 4.35 2.07 -3.31
CA ARG A 47 5.45 1.48 -4.08
C ARG A 47 6.29 2.52 -4.80
N GLN A 48 5.65 3.52 -5.40
CA GLN A 48 6.36 4.59 -6.10
C GLN A 48 7.17 5.46 -5.13
N LEU A 49 6.60 5.81 -3.99
CA LEU A 49 7.29 6.57 -2.94
C LEU A 49 8.49 5.77 -2.38
N ALA A 50 8.31 4.48 -2.15
CA ALA A 50 9.38 3.60 -1.70
C ALA A 50 10.51 3.51 -2.73
N ALA A 51 10.18 3.32 -4.00
CA ALA A 51 11.18 3.26 -5.08
C ALA A 51 11.99 4.55 -5.16
N ASN A 52 11.33 5.71 -5.14
CA ASN A 52 12.00 7.01 -5.14
C ASN A 52 12.91 7.18 -3.91
N LYS A 53 12.46 6.75 -2.75
CA LYS A 53 13.25 6.84 -1.52
C LYS A 53 14.46 5.92 -1.55
N LEU A 54 14.33 4.72 -2.08
CA LEU A 54 15.45 3.81 -2.26
C LEU A 54 16.50 4.35 -3.25
N GLU A 55 16.06 4.99 -4.34
CA GLU A 55 16.98 5.66 -5.28
C GLU A 55 17.73 6.83 -4.62
N GLU A 56 17.03 7.61 -3.80
CA GLU A 56 17.65 8.68 -3.01
C GLU A 56 18.73 8.13 -2.07
N LEU A 57 18.46 7.01 -1.40
CA LEU A 57 19.40 6.36 -0.48
C LEU A 57 20.68 5.85 -1.19
N LYS A 58 20.59 5.46 -2.45
CA LYS A 58 21.77 5.04 -3.22
C LYS A 58 22.82 6.14 -3.38
N VAL A 59 22.40 7.39 -3.37
CA VAL A 59 23.29 8.57 -3.48
C VAL A 59 23.89 8.97 -2.13
N TRP A 60 23.26 8.57 -1.04
CA TRP A 60 23.73 8.90 0.30
C TRP A 60 25.05 8.19 0.63
N LYS A 61 25.82 8.79 1.54
CA LYS A 61 26.95 8.09 2.15
C LYS A 61 26.42 6.99 3.06
N ILE A 62 27.04 5.82 2.99
CA ILE A 62 26.72 4.73 3.89
C ILE A 62 27.05 5.15 5.32
N PRO A 63 26.11 5.07 6.28
CA PRO A 63 26.37 5.37 7.67
C PRO A 63 27.46 4.46 8.24
N GLU A 64 28.26 4.96 9.17
CA GLU A 64 29.29 4.14 9.83
C GLU A 64 28.73 3.25 10.95
N ALA A 65 27.57 3.62 11.49
CA ALA A 65 26.87 2.91 12.55
C ALA A 65 25.44 2.59 12.16
N GLU A 66 24.87 1.62 12.85
CA GLU A 66 23.45 1.33 12.77
C GLU A 66 22.64 2.53 13.21
N GLN A 67 21.65 2.90 12.42
CA GLN A 67 20.77 4.03 12.71
C GLN A 67 19.38 3.83 12.15
N GLN A 68 18.45 4.54 12.73
CA GLN A 68 17.07 4.60 12.28
C GLN A 68 16.71 6.03 11.92
N LEU A 69 16.02 6.20 10.81
CA LEU A 69 15.48 7.48 10.35
C LEU A 69 14.00 7.34 10.13
N ASP A 70 13.21 8.21 10.74
CA ASP A 70 11.77 8.30 10.56
C ASP A 70 11.41 9.62 9.87
N GLY A 71 10.38 9.59 9.04
CA GLY A 71 9.89 10.78 8.37
C GLY A 71 8.56 10.54 7.64
N ASP A 72 8.14 11.55 6.93
CA ASP A 72 6.97 11.50 6.07
C ASP A 72 7.28 12.05 4.67
N PHE A 73 6.31 11.95 3.76
CA PHE A 73 6.43 12.46 2.40
C PHE A 73 5.73 13.80 2.21
N SER A 74 5.74 14.65 3.25
CA SER A 74 5.21 16.01 3.17
C SER A 74 6.00 16.88 2.18
N PRO A 75 5.34 17.85 1.52
CA PRO A 75 3.93 18.23 1.62
C PRO A 75 3.01 17.44 0.67
N GLN A 76 3.55 16.62 -0.25
CA GLN A 76 2.77 15.97 -1.31
C GLN A 76 1.93 14.79 -0.83
N TYR A 77 2.49 13.99 0.09
CA TYR A 77 1.87 12.77 0.60
C TYR A 77 2.01 12.65 2.12
N PRO A 78 1.44 13.56 2.92
CA PRO A 78 1.63 13.59 4.38
C PRO A 78 1.01 12.38 5.09
N GLN A 79 0.12 11.65 4.44
CA GLN A 79 -0.50 10.43 4.98
C GLN A 79 0.43 9.22 4.94
N TYR A 80 1.53 9.27 4.17
CA TYR A 80 2.51 8.20 4.10
C TYR A 80 3.71 8.55 4.97
N ARG A 81 4.08 7.61 5.84
CA ARG A 81 5.26 7.69 6.70
C ARG A 81 6.28 6.67 6.27
N TYR A 82 7.54 6.97 6.47
CA TYR A 82 8.61 6.01 6.26
C TYR A 82 9.48 5.87 7.49
N ARG A 83 10.03 4.68 7.65
CA ARG A 83 11.09 4.35 8.58
C ARG A 83 12.19 3.64 7.82
N ILE A 84 13.42 4.10 7.99
CA ILE A 84 14.59 3.51 7.38
C ILE A 84 15.46 2.99 8.50
N ILE A 85 15.80 1.71 8.45
CA ILE A 85 16.66 1.06 9.43
C ILE A 85 17.93 0.64 8.69
N PHE A 86 19.05 1.12 9.16
CA PHE A 86 20.38 0.73 8.69
C PHE A 86 20.97 -0.27 9.68
N SER A 87 21.25 -1.48 9.22
CA SER A 87 21.80 -2.54 10.04
C SER A 87 23.03 -3.17 9.40
N LYS A 88 23.92 -3.68 10.23
CA LYS A 88 25.10 -4.42 9.79
C LYS A 88 24.76 -5.91 9.74
N ASN A 89 24.96 -6.52 8.58
CA ASN A 89 24.78 -7.95 8.42
C ASN A 89 26.13 -8.66 8.56
N PRO A 90 26.26 -9.63 9.48
CA PRO A 90 27.52 -10.36 9.70
C PRO A 90 28.07 -11.01 8.42
N THR A 91 27.19 -11.51 7.56
CA THR A 91 27.61 -12.13 6.30
C THR A 91 28.22 -11.11 5.34
N LEU A 92 27.67 -9.90 5.30
CA LEU A 92 28.21 -8.81 4.47
C LEU A 92 29.55 -8.30 5.00
N GLN A 93 29.76 -8.31 6.32
CA GLN A 93 31.04 -7.95 6.93
C GLN A 93 32.18 -8.90 6.51
N LEU A 94 31.89 -10.17 6.26
CA LEU A 94 32.88 -11.10 5.70
C LEU A 94 33.34 -10.70 4.30
N LEU A 95 32.44 -10.16 3.49
CA LEU A 95 32.77 -9.63 2.15
C LEU A 95 33.61 -8.36 2.25
N GLU A 96 33.32 -7.48 3.22
CA GLU A 96 34.12 -6.27 3.47
C GLU A 96 35.58 -6.61 3.84
N GLN A 97 35.80 -7.71 4.56
CA GLN A 97 37.15 -8.17 4.90
C GLN A 97 37.92 -8.74 3.69
N GLN A 98 37.20 -9.29 2.71
CA GLN A 98 37.80 -9.87 1.51
C GLN A 98 38.09 -8.82 0.43
N ILE A 99 37.32 -7.75 0.40
CA ILE A 99 37.42 -6.70 -0.63
C ILE A 99 37.79 -5.39 0.03
N ALA A 100 39.04 -4.99 -0.15
CA ALA A 100 39.56 -3.76 0.45
C ALA A 100 38.77 -2.52 -0.07
N GLY A 101 38.27 -1.72 0.83
CA GLY A 101 37.54 -0.49 0.52
C GLY A 101 36.02 -0.67 0.31
N LEU A 102 35.52 -1.90 0.33
CA LEU A 102 34.09 -2.15 0.27
C LEU A 102 33.44 -1.83 1.62
N LYS A 103 32.40 -1.01 1.61
CA LYS A 103 31.49 -0.80 2.75
C LYS A 103 30.12 -1.28 2.38
N THR A 104 29.50 -2.07 3.25
CA THR A 104 28.16 -2.59 3.03
C THR A 104 27.23 -2.26 4.19
N MET A 105 25.98 -2.05 3.90
CA MET A 105 24.94 -1.82 4.90
C MET A 105 23.62 -2.40 4.39
N GLU A 106 22.96 -3.16 5.23
CA GLU A 106 21.60 -3.60 4.97
C GLU A 106 20.63 -2.48 5.33
N VAL A 107 19.70 -2.21 4.42
CA VAL A 107 18.71 -1.16 4.59
C VAL A 107 17.33 -1.76 4.51
N GLU A 108 16.56 -1.56 5.54
CA GLU A 108 15.13 -1.87 5.58
C GLU A 108 14.35 -0.56 5.51
N LEU A 109 13.51 -0.43 4.49
CA LEU A 109 12.58 0.67 4.33
C LEU A 109 11.18 0.17 4.63
N GLU A 110 10.59 0.66 5.71
CA GLU A 110 9.20 0.45 6.08
C GLU A 110 8.39 1.69 5.70
N LEU A 111 7.29 1.49 5.01
CA LEU A 111 6.38 2.53 4.58
C LEU A 111 5.00 2.23 5.10
N SER A 112 4.40 3.16 5.86
CA SER A 112 3.09 2.97 6.47
C SER A 112 2.10 4.07 6.09
N TRP A 113 0.83 3.71 6.01
CA TRP A 113 -0.29 4.63 5.77
C TRP A 113 -1.56 4.08 6.41
N PHE A 114 -2.55 4.96 6.60
CA PHE A 114 -3.86 4.55 7.09
C PHE A 114 -4.85 4.38 5.93
N GLU A 115 -5.58 3.28 5.95
CA GLU A 115 -6.60 2.95 4.97
C GLU A 115 -7.77 2.24 5.66
N GLY A 116 -8.97 2.79 5.51
CA GLY A 116 -10.18 2.21 6.12
C GLY A 116 -10.10 2.08 7.64
N GLY A 117 -9.37 2.97 8.33
CA GLY A 117 -9.16 2.93 9.77
C GLY A 117 -8.11 1.92 10.24
N GLN A 118 -7.42 1.27 9.33
CA GLN A 118 -6.34 0.33 9.62
C GLN A 118 -5.00 0.86 9.10
N GLU A 119 -3.94 0.64 9.87
CA GLU A 119 -2.59 0.91 9.40
C GLU A 119 -2.15 -0.20 8.44
N ARG A 120 -1.66 0.22 7.29
CA ARG A 120 -1.05 -0.65 6.27
C ARG A 120 0.43 -0.37 6.23
N THR A 121 1.22 -1.42 6.08
CA THR A 121 2.67 -1.34 6.06
C THR A 121 3.21 -2.11 4.86
N LEU A 122 4.23 -1.55 4.22
CA LEU A 122 4.97 -2.16 3.14
C LEU A 122 6.46 -2.10 3.48
N GLN A 123 7.16 -3.23 3.39
CA GLN A 123 8.57 -3.34 3.74
C GLN A 123 9.40 -3.70 2.52
N PHE A 124 10.55 -3.06 2.40
CA PHE A 124 11.56 -3.31 1.38
C PHE A 124 12.91 -3.48 2.04
N GLN A 125 13.65 -4.48 1.59
CA GLN A 125 15.03 -4.69 2.02
C GLN A 125 15.96 -4.54 0.83
N THR A 126 17.06 -3.86 1.04
CA THR A 126 18.12 -3.70 0.04
C THR A 126 19.47 -3.65 0.72
N ILE A 127 20.53 -3.81 -0.07
CA ILE A 127 21.91 -3.70 0.40
C ILE A 127 22.55 -2.53 -0.32
N LEU A 128 23.09 -1.60 0.45
CA LEU A 128 23.95 -0.57 -0.08
C LEU A 128 25.41 -1.06 -0.02
N ALA A 129 26.10 -0.97 -1.12
CA ALA A 129 27.51 -1.33 -1.24
C ALA A 129 28.27 -0.20 -1.96
N LYS A 130 29.36 0.25 -1.41
CA LYS A 130 30.25 1.30 -1.97
C LYS A 130 31.70 1.04 -1.63
#